data_278eecc17d92a054f309a22dd2e812d3
#
_entry.id   278eecc17d92a054f309a22dd2e812d3
#
_cell.length_a   1.000
_cell.length_b   1.000
_cell.length_c   1.000
_cell.angle_alpha   90.00
_cell.angle_beta   90.00
_cell.angle_gamma   90.00
#
_symmetry.space_group_name_H-M   'P 1'
#
loop_
_entity.id
_entity.type
_entity.pdbx_description
1 polymer ?
#
loop_
_entity_poly.entity_id
_entity_poly.type
_entity_poly.pdbx_seq_one_letter_code
_entity_poly.pdbx_strand_id
1 'polypeptide(L)'
;MADIQTEKAFKKQSGLNNYNKYLLYAEEQPKRKVIKKRKGQKVKKEAKRMKAIRYFKKVGLGFKTPSDAIQGNYIDKKCPFTGNVSIRGRIIKGMVLSTKMKNTIIVRRDYLHFIRKYQRYQKHHHNIPAHCSPAFKRISEGDIATIGQCRPLSKTVRFNVIHVQGNRIFGSAKKLFMLF
;
A
#
# COMPACT_ATOMS: atom_id res chain seq x y z
N MET A 1 1.64 13.40 15.18
CA MET A 1 2.35 13.73 13.91
C MET A 1 3.58 12.83 13.87
N ALA A 2 3.74 12.00 12.83
CA ALA A 2 4.97 11.23 12.69
C ALA A 2 6.06 12.20 12.29
N ASP A 3 7.13 12.28 13.07
CA ASP A 3 8.26 13.16 12.83
C ASP A 3 8.93 12.79 11.51
N ILE A 4 8.61 13.56 10.49
CA ILE A 4 9.16 13.40 9.13
C ILE A 4 10.67 13.65 9.13
N GLN A 5 11.19 14.30 10.18
CA GLN A 5 12.58 14.78 10.27
C GLN A 5 13.49 13.97 11.21
N THR A 6 13.05 12.82 11.75
CA THR A 6 13.92 11.96 12.57
C THR A 6 15.01 11.22 11.79
N GLU A 7 14.97 11.26 10.45
CA GLU A 7 15.99 10.65 9.59
C GLU A 7 16.95 11.72 9.05
N LYS A 8 18.25 11.39 8.99
CA LYS A 8 19.32 12.28 8.50
C LYS A 8 19.10 12.76 7.05
N ALA A 9 18.41 11.99 6.22
CA ALA A 9 18.17 12.34 4.82
C ALA A 9 16.82 13.06 4.66
N PHE A 10 16.84 14.19 3.94
CA PHE A 10 15.62 14.87 3.54
C PHE A 10 14.75 13.97 2.66
N LYS A 11 13.51 13.75 3.07
CA LYS A 11 12.54 12.95 2.32
C LYS A 11 11.71 13.85 1.42
N LYS A 12 11.82 13.62 0.12
CA LYS A 12 10.98 14.26 -0.89
C LYS A 12 10.08 13.25 -1.60
N GLN A 13 8.90 13.70 -2.01
CA GLN A 13 7.98 12.88 -2.79
C GLN A 13 8.45 12.81 -4.24
N SER A 14 8.40 11.59 -4.83
CA SER A 14 8.71 11.38 -6.25
C SER A 14 7.64 12.02 -7.13
N GLY A 15 8.03 12.55 -8.29
CA GLY A 15 7.12 13.02 -9.32
C GLY A 15 6.60 14.45 -9.15
N LEU A 16 6.99 15.19 -8.10
CA LEU A 16 6.57 16.58 -7.89
C LEU A 16 7.07 17.56 -9.00
N ASN A 17 8.15 17.22 -9.70
CA ASN A 17 8.72 18.05 -10.76
C ASN A 17 8.13 17.79 -12.15
N ASN A 18 7.16 16.91 -12.29
CA ASN A 18 6.54 16.57 -13.58
C ASN A 18 5.23 17.35 -13.78
N TYR A 19 5.33 18.64 -14.11
CA TYR A 19 4.22 19.58 -14.30
C TYR A 19 3.12 19.04 -15.20
N ASN A 20 3.46 18.39 -16.31
CA ASN A 20 2.47 17.86 -17.27
C ASN A 20 1.61 16.72 -16.70
N LYS A 21 2.12 15.99 -15.71
CA LYS A 21 1.38 14.90 -15.06
C LYS A 21 0.32 15.40 -14.08
N TYR A 22 0.52 16.61 -13.52
CA TYR A 22 -0.40 17.24 -12.58
C TYR A 22 -1.62 17.82 -13.27
N LEU A 23 -1.46 18.33 -14.50
CA LEU A 23 -2.59 18.83 -15.31
C LEU A 23 -3.58 17.72 -15.63
N LEU A 24 -3.09 16.54 -16.01
CA LEU A 24 -3.94 15.37 -16.28
C LEU A 24 -4.73 14.91 -15.04
N TYR A 25 -4.12 14.96 -13.85
CA TYR A 25 -4.83 14.62 -12.61
C TYR A 25 -5.79 15.72 -12.13
N ALA A 26 -5.54 16.97 -12.46
CA ALA A 26 -6.45 18.08 -12.13
C ALA A 26 -7.73 18.02 -12.97
N GLU A 27 -7.66 17.50 -14.20
CA GLU A 27 -8.83 17.32 -15.09
C GLU A 27 -9.70 16.13 -14.69
N GLU A 28 -9.14 15.09 -14.08
CA GLU A 28 -9.88 13.92 -13.58
C GLU A 28 -10.59 14.17 -12.22
N GLN A 29 -10.39 15.31 -11.57
CA GLN A 29 -11.13 15.67 -10.37
C GLN A 29 -12.57 16.03 -10.76
N PRO A 30 -13.60 15.44 -10.14
CA PRO A 30 -14.97 15.78 -10.46
C PRO A 30 -15.18 17.28 -10.26
N LYS A 31 -15.52 17.99 -11.33
CA LYS A 31 -15.83 19.41 -11.30
C LYS A 31 -16.88 19.63 -10.21
N ARG A 32 -16.52 20.31 -9.12
CA ARG A 32 -17.47 20.64 -8.06
C ARG A 32 -18.61 21.38 -8.69
N LYS A 33 -19.85 20.87 -8.51
CA LYS A 33 -21.09 21.54 -8.97
C LYS A 33 -21.05 22.98 -8.49
N VAL A 34 -21.05 23.92 -9.42
CA VAL A 34 -21.13 25.35 -9.12
C VAL A 34 -22.55 25.60 -8.58
N ILE A 35 -22.64 25.81 -7.26
CA ILE A 35 -23.90 26.25 -6.65
C ILE A 35 -24.17 27.66 -7.17
N LYS A 36 -25.19 27.80 -7.99
CA LYS A 36 -25.66 29.13 -8.48
C LYS A 36 -26.01 30.00 -7.26
N LYS A 37 -25.28 31.07 -7.07
CA LYS A 37 -25.46 32.02 -5.96
C LYS A 37 -26.67 32.91 -6.23
N ARG A 38 -27.49 33.12 -5.21
CA ARG A 38 -28.56 34.14 -5.23
C ARG A 38 -27.92 35.53 -5.27
N LYS A 39 -28.50 36.47 -6.05
CA LYS A 39 -28.06 37.87 -6.14
C LYS A 39 -27.99 38.49 -4.73
N GLY A 40 -26.87 39.09 -4.33
CA GLY A 40 -26.75 39.90 -3.12
C GLY A 40 -25.71 39.48 -2.07
N GLN A 41 -25.09 38.29 -2.13
CA GLN A 41 -24.09 37.91 -1.15
C GLN A 41 -22.69 38.30 -1.59
N LYS A 42 -22.05 39.27 -0.89
CA LYS A 42 -20.62 39.56 -0.99
C LYS A 42 -19.85 38.34 -0.48
N VAL A 43 -19.25 37.57 -1.40
CA VAL A 43 -18.44 36.43 -1.05
C VAL A 43 -17.03 36.94 -0.75
N LYS A 44 -16.57 36.80 0.49
CA LYS A 44 -15.17 36.89 0.81
C LYS A 44 -14.45 35.83 -0.04
N LYS A 45 -13.63 36.27 -1.00
CA LYS A 45 -12.71 35.38 -1.74
C LYS A 45 -11.68 34.88 -0.73
N GLU A 46 -11.96 33.77 -0.07
CA GLU A 46 -10.91 33.04 0.62
C GLU A 46 -9.85 32.69 -0.42
N ALA A 47 -8.68 33.23 -0.26
CA ALA A 47 -7.51 32.86 -1.07
C ALA A 47 -7.38 31.35 -0.98
N LYS A 48 -7.70 30.64 -2.07
CA LYS A 48 -7.49 29.20 -2.17
C LYS A 48 -5.99 28.99 -1.97
N ARG A 49 -5.55 28.63 -0.74
CA ARG A 49 -4.23 28.09 -0.53
C ARG A 49 -4.07 26.94 -1.51
N MET A 50 -3.15 27.06 -2.45
CA MET A 50 -2.80 25.97 -3.36
C MET A 50 -2.31 24.82 -2.47
N LYS A 51 -3.19 23.85 -2.24
CA LYS A 51 -2.79 22.62 -1.54
C LYS A 51 -1.76 21.93 -2.43
N ALA A 52 -0.56 21.72 -1.90
CA ALA A 52 0.46 20.96 -2.60
C ALA A 52 -0.18 19.63 -3.07
N ILE A 53 -0.09 19.38 -4.36
CA ILE A 53 -0.70 18.19 -4.97
C ILE A 53 0.14 16.99 -4.58
N ARG A 54 -0.49 16.03 -3.87
CA ARG A 54 0.17 14.78 -3.53
C ARG A 54 0.23 13.87 -4.74
N TYR A 55 1.44 13.40 -5.08
CA TYR A 55 1.62 12.40 -6.13
C TYR A 55 1.14 11.02 -5.66
N PHE A 56 0.31 10.39 -6.45
CA PHE A 56 -0.06 8.98 -6.29
C PHE A 56 -0.26 8.31 -7.66
N LYS A 57 -0.11 7.02 -7.72
CA LYS A 57 -0.32 6.22 -8.93
C LYS A 57 -1.15 4.98 -8.64
N LYS A 58 -1.82 4.46 -9.66
CA LYS A 58 -2.49 3.16 -9.62
C LYS A 58 -1.45 2.04 -9.87
N VAL A 59 -1.53 0.97 -9.11
CA VAL A 59 -0.69 -0.22 -9.33
C VAL A 59 -1.15 -0.97 -10.58
N GLY A 60 -2.43 -0.88 -10.91
CA GLY A 60 -3.06 -1.68 -11.96
C GLY A 60 -3.57 -3.03 -11.43
N LEU A 61 -3.76 -4.00 -12.33
CA LEU A 61 -4.16 -5.37 -11.99
C LEU A 61 -5.48 -5.46 -11.18
N GLY A 62 -6.37 -4.48 -11.32
CA GLY A 62 -7.64 -4.40 -10.60
C GLY A 62 -7.56 -3.92 -9.14
N PHE A 63 -6.37 -3.60 -8.63
CA PHE A 63 -6.20 -3.09 -7.27
C PHE A 63 -6.48 -1.60 -7.19
N LYS A 64 -7.30 -1.20 -6.20
CA LYS A 64 -7.60 0.20 -5.91
C LYS A 64 -6.48 0.81 -5.04
N THR A 65 -6.14 2.07 -5.32
CA THR A 65 -5.22 2.83 -4.46
C THR A 65 -5.90 3.14 -3.12
N PRO A 66 -5.26 2.84 -1.97
CA PRO A 66 -5.81 3.15 -0.66
C PRO A 66 -6.06 4.66 -0.48
N SER A 67 -7.13 5.01 0.24
CA SER A 67 -7.46 6.41 0.58
C SER A 67 -6.32 7.13 1.30
N ASP A 68 -5.64 6.43 2.19
CA ASP A 68 -4.51 6.97 2.95
C ASP A 68 -3.28 7.26 2.08
N ALA A 69 -3.15 6.60 0.92
CA ALA A 69 -2.12 6.95 -0.06
C ALA A 69 -2.44 8.26 -0.79
N ILE A 70 -3.72 8.54 -1.02
CA ILE A 70 -4.19 9.74 -1.73
C ILE A 70 -4.22 10.96 -0.78
N GLN A 71 -4.79 10.79 0.41
CA GLN A 71 -5.05 11.87 1.37
C GLN A 71 -3.97 12.02 2.45
N GLY A 72 -3.12 11.02 2.61
CA GLY A 72 -2.07 11.01 3.61
C GLY A 72 -0.94 11.99 3.31
N ASN A 73 -0.06 12.18 4.28
CA ASN A 73 1.11 13.05 4.21
C ASN A 73 2.44 12.30 4.39
N TYR A 74 2.40 10.96 4.46
CA TYR A 74 3.62 10.17 4.59
C TYR A 74 4.46 10.21 3.31
N ILE A 75 5.77 10.13 3.46
CA ILE A 75 6.72 10.04 2.36
C ILE A 75 7.49 8.73 2.47
N ASP A 76 7.24 7.81 1.52
CA ASP A 76 7.88 6.50 1.46
C ASP A 76 8.25 6.18 0.00
N LYS A 77 9.55 6.27 -0.32
CA LYS A 77 10.05 5.99 -1.68
C LYS A 77 9.84 4.54 -2.12
N LYS A 78 9.64 3.61 -1.19
CA LYS A 78 9.40 2.18 -1.43
C LYS A 78 7.92 1.84 -1.56
N CYS A 79 7.01 2.80 -1.32
CA CYS A 79 5.58 2.62 -1.47
C CYS A 79 5.20 2.38 -2.93
N PRO A 80 4.36 1.39 -3.26
CA PRO A 80 3.94 1.13 -4.63
C PRO A 80 2.96 2.18 -5.18
N PHE A 81 2.30 2.94 -4.29
CA PHE A 81 1.30 3.95 -4.66
C PHE A 81 1.85 5.36 -4.75
N THR A 82 2.77 5.73 -3.87
CA THR A 82 3.32 7.10 -3.77
C THR A 82 4.80 7.18 -4.02
N GLY A 83 5.48 6.06 -4.14
CA GLY A 83 6.92 5.95 -4.37
C GLY A 83 7.29 5.64 -5.83
N ASN A 84 8.54 5.29 -6.03
CA ASN A 84 9.12 4.97 -7.33
C ASN A 84 9.23 3.45 -7.59
N VAL A 85 8.42 2.63 -6.93
CA VAL A 85 8.42 1.18 -7.08
C VAL A 85 7.27 0.75 -7.99
N SER A 86 7.53 -0.15 -8.92
CA SER A 86 6.53 -0.78 -9.79
C SER A 86 6.35 -2.23 -9.39
N ILE A 87 5.09 -2.68 -9.37
CA ILE A 87 4.75 -4.08 -9.12
C ILE A 87 4.78 -4.82 -10.44
N ARG A 88 5.57 -5.89 -10.49
CA ARG A 88 5.72 -6.77 -11.65
C ARG A 88 6.03 -8.19 -11.20
N GLY A 89 5.57 -9.17 -11.95
CA GLY A 89 5.82 -10.59 -11.65
C GLY A 89 4.74 -11.19 -10.75
N ARG A 90 5.15 -11.97 -9.77
CA ARG A 90 4.24 -12.79 -8.96
C ARG A 90 3.40 -11.96 -7.99
N ILE A 91 2.12 -12.31 -7.91
CA ILE A 91 1.20 -11.85 -6.87
C ILE A 91 0.88 -13.05 -6.00
N ILE A 92 1.09 -12.91 -4.70
CA ILE A 92 0.95 -13.99 -3.72
C ILE A 92 0.01 -13.51 -2.62
N LYS A 93 -0.89 -14.37 -2.19
CA LYS A 93 -1.67 -14.18 -0.97
C LYS A 93 -1.05 -15.00 0.16
N GLY A 94 -1.12 -14.49 1.36
CA GLY A 94 -0.65 -15.18 2.54
C GLY A 94 -1.10 -14.51 3.82
N MET A 95 -0.92 -15.20 4.93
CA MET A 95 -1.29 -14.70 6.25
C MET A 95 -0.16 -13.87 6.85
N VAL A 96 -0.49 -12.74 7.47
CA VAL A 96 0.46 -11.90 8.19
C VAL A 96 0.87 -12.60 9.48
N LEU A 97 2.14 -12.96 9.56
CA LEU A 97 2.70 -13.64 10.73
C LEU A 97 3.24 -12.66 11.78
N SER A 98 3.84 -11.56 11.34
CA SER A 98 4.45 -10.56 12.24
C SER A 98 4.45 -9.17 11.62
N THR A 99 4.16 -8.18 12.47
CA THR A 99 4.15 -6.75 12.12
C THR A 99 5.16 -5.92 12.93
N LYS A 100 6.07 -6.58 13.66
CA LYS A 100 7.01 -5.93 14.60
C LYS A 100 8.05 -5.01 13.93
N MET A 101 8.36 -5.22 12.66
CA MET A 101 9.35 -4.43 11.92
C MET A 101 8.75 -3.10 11.42
N LYS A 102 9.55 -2.04 11.39
CA LYS A 102 9.15 -0.76 10.80
C LYS A 102 8.97 -0.89 9.29
N ASN A 103 7.78 -0.60 8.77
CA ASN A 103 7.42 -0.64 7.34
C ASN A 103 7.70 -1.98 6.63
N THR A 104 7.75 -3.07 7.37
CA THR A 104 7.96 -4.41 6.81
C THR A 104 7.17 -5.42 7.61
N ILE A 105 6.50 -6.33 6.93
CA ILE A 105 5.76 -7.43 7.53
C ILE A 105 6.31 -8.76 7.07
N ILE A 106 6.07 -9.81 7.86
CA ILE A 106 6.35 -11.18 7.45
C ILE A 106 5.03 -11.83 7.06
N VAL A 107 4.95 -12.29 5.81
CA VAL A 107 3.80 -12.98 5.27
C VAL A 107 4.13 -14.46 5.14
N ARG A 108 3.30 -15.31 5.72
CA ARG A 108 3.40 -16.76 5.62
C ARG A 108 2.57 -17.24 4.45
N ARG A 109 3.21 -17.95 3.52
CA ARG A 109 2.56 -18.67 2.44
C ARG A 109 2.57 -20.16 2.77
N ASP A 110 1.41 -20.74 2.95
CA ASP A 110 1.25 -22.18 3.14
C ASP A 110 1.05 -22.86 1.79
N TYR A 111 1.58 -24.07 1.64
CA TYR A 111 1.42 -24.89 0.45
C TYR A 111 1.56 -26.37 0.76
N LEU A 112 1.06 -27.19 -0.15
CA LEU A 112 1.15 -28.64 -0.08
C LEU A 112 2.25 -29.13 -1.03
N HIS A 113 3.09 -30.01 -0.53
CA HIS A 113 4.10 -30.72 -1.31
C HIS A 113 3.70 -32.20 -1.46
N PHE A 114 3.59 -32.67 -2.71
CA PHE A 114 3.22 -34.04 -2.99
C PHE A 114 4.44 -34.96 -2.87
N ILE A 115 4.32 -36.01 -2.03
CA ILE A 115 5.33 -37.05 -1.87
C ILE A 115 4.91 -38.27 -2.64
N ARG A 116 5.60 -38.53 -3.77
CA ARG A 116 5.26 -39.59 -4.71
C ARG A 116 5.30 -40.99 -4.07
N LYS A 117 6.29 -41.26 -3.21
CA LYS A 117 6.45 -42.56 -2.52
C LYS A 117 5.21 -42.96 -1.71
N TYR A 118 4.60 -41.97 -1.03
CA TYR A 118 3.46 -42.24 -0.11
C TYR A 118 2.12 -41.80 -0.70
N GLN A 119 2.08 -41.26 -1.93
CA GLN A 119 0.86 -40.74 -2.59
C GLN A 119 0.07 -39.78 -1.70
N ARG A 120 0.79 -38.94 -0.92
CA ARG A 120 0.21 -38.01 0.06
C ARG A 120 0.85 -36.66 -0.04
N TYR A 121 0.16 -35.66 0.54
CA TYR A 121 0.64 -34.28 0.61
C TYR A 121 1.23 -33.98 1.98
N GLN A 122 2.37 -33.32 1.96
CA GLN A 122 3.02 -32.74 3.13
C GLN A 122 2.74 -31.25 3.20
N LYS A 123 2.35 -30.75 4.38
CA LYS A 123 2.14 -29.32 4.63
C LYS A 123 3.49 -28.62 4.77
N HIS A 124 3.70 -27.62 3.94
CA HIS A 124 4.87 -26.74 4.01
C HIS A 124 4.46 -25.28 4.10
N HIS A 125 5.36 -24.43 4.56
CA HIS A 125 5.19 -22.99 4.53
C HIS A 125 6.49 -22.29 4.18
N HIS A 126 6.37 -21.08 3.69
CA HIS A 126 7.49 -20.18 3.44
C HIS A 126 7.16 -18.79 3.94
N ASN A 127 8.07 -18.19 4.71
CA ASN A 127 7.92 -16.84 5.24
C ASN A 127 8.57 -15.85 4.28
N ILE A 128 7.77 -14.88 3.82
CA ILE A 128 8.18 -13.88 2.82
C ILE A 128 8.15 -12.51 3.48
N PRO A 129 9.31 -11.82 3.62
CA PRO A 129 9.31 -10.43 4.06
C PRO A 129 8.80 -9.53 2.93
N ALA A 130 7.83 -8.67 3.26
CA ALA A 130 7.23 -7.73 2.33
C ALA A 130 7.22 -6.33 2.91
N HIS A 131 7.54 -5.33 2.07
CA HIS A 131 7.43 -3.94 2.45
C HIS A 131 5.96 -3.56 2.64
N CYS A 132 5.64 -2.95 3.77
CA CYS A 132 4.32 -2.46 4.10
C CYS A 132 4.32 -0.94 4.12
N SER A 133 3.64 -0.33 3.16
CA SER A 133 3.49 1.12 3.10
C SER A 133 2.66 1.63 4.30
N PRO A 134 2.95 2.86 4.81
CA PRO A 134 2.08 3.54 5.77
C PRO A 134 0.65 3.78 5.29
N ALA A 135 0.34 3.53 4.01
CA ALA A 135 -1.02 3.50 3.50
C ALA A 135 -1.90 2.46 4.19
N PHE A 136 -1.30 1.40 4.73
CA PHE A 136 -1.97 0.33 5.46
C PHE A 136 -1.73 0.47 6.97
N LYS A 137 -2.45 1.36 7.64
CA LYS A 137 -2.25 1.66 9.08
C LYS A 137 -2.75 0.57 10.04
N ARG A 138 -3.71 -0.23 9.61
CA ARG A 138 -4.42 -1.19 10.47
C ARG A 138 -4.16 -2.62 10.00
N ILE A 139 -2.92 -3.06 10.12
CA ILE A 139 -2.56 -4.45 9.85
C ILE A 139 -2.31 -5.16 11.16
N SER A 140 -3.02 -6.26 11.36
CA SER A 140 -2.87 -7.15 12.51
C SER A 140 -2.24 -8.47 12.10
N GLU A 141 -1.64 -9.14 13.07
CA GLU A 141 -1.19 -10.51 12.88
C GLU A 141 -2.41 -11.42 12.66
N GLY A 142 -2.35 -12.26 11.64
CA GLY A 142 -3.46 -13.10 11.20
C GLY A 142 -4.25 -12.56 10.01
N ASP A 143 -4.08 -11.29 9.63
CA ASP A 143 -4.72 -10.74 8.43
C ASP A 143 -4.21 -11.41 7.16
N ILE A 144 -5.01 -11.37 6.10
CA ILE A 144 -4.64 -11.90 4.79
C ILE A 144 -4.08 -10.75 3.95
N ALA A 145 -2.78 -10.83 3.64
CA ALA A 145 -2.11 -9.85 2.81
C ALA A 145 -1.91 -10.39 1.38
N THR A 146 -2.24 -9.56 0.39
CA THR A 146 -1.84 -9.76 -1.01
C THR A 146 -0.57 -8.96 -1.27
N ILE A 147 0.50 -9.66 -1.63
CA ILE A 147 1.81 -9.08 -1.88
C ILE A 147 2.18 -9.25 -3.35
N GLY A 148 2.78 -8.21 -3.93
CA GLY A 148 3.26 -8.22 -5.31
C GLY A 148 4.78 -8.11 -5.38
N GLN A 149 5.36 -8.83 -6.31
CA GLN A 149 6.80 -8.80 -6.55
C GLN A 149 7.21 -7.45 -7.13
N CYS A 150 8.34 -6.94 -6.64
CA CYS A 150 8.94 -5.68 -7.10
C CYS A 150 10.46 -5.84 -7.22
N ARG A 151 11.14 -4.76 -7.63
CA ARG A 151 12.62 -4.74 -7.55
C ARG A 151 13.09 -4.99 -6.12
N PRO A 152 14.32 -5.48 -5.92
CA PRO A 152 14.87 -5.61 -4.57
C PRO A 152 14.86 -4.27 -3.84
N LEU A 153 14.23 -4.24 -2.64
CA LEU A 153 14.13 -3.06 -1.79
C LEU A 153 15.18 -3.07 -0.66
N SER A 154 15.63 -4.26 -0.30
CA SER A 154 16.71 -4.51 0.65
C SER A 154 17.34 -5.88 0.37
N LYS A 155 18.30 -6.30 1.19
CA LYS A 155 18.92 -7.63 1.09
C LYS A 155 17.87 -8.76 1.02
N THR A 156 16.79 -8.67 1.77
CA THR A 156 15.77 -9.74 1.89
C THR A 156 14.40 -9.37 1.30
N VAL A 157 14.07 -8.09 1.16
CA VAL A 157 12.72 -7.64 0.75
C VAL A 157 12.65 -7.47 -0.77
N ARG A 158 11.77 -8.24 -1.42
CA ARG A 158 11.49 -8.20 -2.86
C ARG A 158 9.99 -8.14 -3.17
N PHE A 159 9.16 -7.99 -2.14
CA PHE A 159 7.71 -7.91 -2.26
C PHE A 159 7.18 -6.66 -1.59
N ASN A 160 6.04 -6.19 -2.07
CA ASN A 160 5.34 -5.04 -1.54
C ASN A 160 3.87 -5.40 -1.29
N VAL A 161 3.29 -4.90 -0.22
CA VAL A 161 1.88 -5.12 0.09
C VAL A 161 1.02 -4.28 -0.86
N ILE A 162 0.05 -4.92 -1.51
CA ILE A 162 -0.88 -4.29 -2.45
C ILE A 162 -2.26 -4.16 -1.82
N HIS A 163 -2.70 -5.19 -1.11
CA HIS A 163 -4.02 -5.25 -0.49
C HIS A 163 -3.97 -6.01 0.82
N VAL A 164 -4.78 -5.60 1.77
CA VAL A 164 -4.95 -6.28 3.06
C VAL A 164 -6.42 -6.51 3.32
N GLN A 165 -6.75 -7.73 3.69
CA GLN A 165 -8.07 -8.14 4.11
C GLN A 165 -8.01 -8.56 5.57
N GLY A 166 -8.78 -7.90 6.42
CA GLY A 166 -8.89 -8.27 7.83
C GLY A 166 -9.44 -9.68 7.98
N ASN A 167 -8.82 -10.46 8.83
CA ASN A 167 -9.28 -11.80 9.15
C ASN A 167 -10.12 -11.75 10.43
N ARG A 168 -11.37 -12.20 10.34
CA ARG A 168 -12.32 -12.22 11.47
C ARG A 168 -12.27 -13.53 12.27
N ILE A 169 -11.22 -14.31 12.13
CA ILE A 169 -11.07 -15.56 12.86
C ILE A 169 -10.69 -15.24 14.30
N PHE A 170 -11.55 -15.65 15.23
CA PHE A 170 -11.28 -15.60 16.67
C PHE A 170 -10.25 -16.67 17.04
N GLY A 171 -9.21 -16.28 17.77
CA GLY A 171 -8.17 -17.17 18.26
C GLY A 171 -6.80 -16.97 17.63
N SER A 172 -5.89 -17.93 17.86
CA SER A 172 -4.51 -17.84 17.39
C SER A 172 -4.39 -18.16 15.88
N ALA A 173 -4.65 -17.15 15.05
CA ALA A 173 -4.56 -17.27 13.58
C ALA A 173 -3.18 -17.76 13.10
N LYS A 174 -2.12 -17.53 13.87
CA LYS A 174 -0.74 -17.93 13.53
C LYS A 174 -0.53 -19.42 13.36
N LYS A 175 -1.39 -20.26 13.95
CA LYS A 175 -1.28 -21.73 13.89
C LYS A 175 -2.13 -22.37 12.79
N LEU A 176 -3.00 -21.61 12.14
CA LEU A 176 -3.85 -22.13 11.08
C LEU A 176 -3.05 -22.32 9.78
N PHE A 177 -3.25 -23.47 9.18
CA PHE A 177 -2.75 -23.75 7.83
C PHE A 177 -3.83 -23.31 6.82
N MET A 178 -3.50 -22.36 5.97
CA MET A 178 -4.43 -21.76 5.01
C MET A 178 -3.85 -21.80 3.60
N LEU A 179 -4.56 -22.44 2.69
CA LEU A 179 -4.28 -22.39 1.24
C LEU A 179 -5.01 -21.21 0.61
N PHE A 180 -4.34 -20.49 -0.30
CA PHE A 180 -4.86 -19.33 -1.00
C PHE A 180 -4.78 -19.50 -2.52
#